data_169e822a5f5f15241d6e141c405fea9a
#
_entry.id   169e822a5f5f15241d6e141c405fea9a
#
_cell.length_a   1.000
_cell.length_b   1.000
_cell.length_c   1.000
_cell.angle_alpha   90.00
_cell.angle_beta   90.00
_cell.angle_gamma   90.00
#
_symmetry.space_group_name_H-M   'P 1'
#
loop_
_entity.id
_entity.type
_entity.pdbx_description
1 polymer ?
#
loop_
_entity_poly.entity_id
_entity_poly.type
_entity_poly.pdbx_seq_one_letter_code
_entity_poly.pdbx_strand_id
1 'polypeptide(L)'
;YRQAILNFVRHAEAARAPHVLGAVDHDTFEWFAARKTSTYLTPLATQEYRFDGSNAHASDAWVKFARMRTGEIARVVNLGYAVLHTDTDVVWLRDPSPFLLCDPQLDAQLSLQGISCDWLRRADVAVSSDNMSPGEDLRIGGMYAAGGTLNTGILFIRPTPAGREFALRWHDIVTKPPSGPKYAGPGCCTSDQQVFGRMVRKGGYPGLSPLPNSPARSRLLAADGNMTLGALPLYFFMHGHAYFVQHAHERPVPRGALAAAPAAQQDIRFSPYAVHATYTLDNHDGVAKAQRFREAGLWRADEPVPPTAHYLALNFSMPPAVQSRLDEYTRRGIPGSNIDVHLTALTTYVAELRDALALAWALGRTLILPRWMCYCDRLWAGSDDIFHFGCMYPGSQDGNFVPFICPMDHVLSPHAWSADKEKGLASTPYADAVLLDELASHGSMLIDVRLLRREEHKALLRKDASVQGFDALPLGATTDEARNLLRHRENATVLRLPHARGLLCGVSDPVQFNALAARVLRVPTWCSKCFDTCERELKKWLPLDMIKTASTSPNTVCFNPALPPAFRANECISNLPAV
;
A
#
# COMPACT_ATOMS: atom_id res chain seq x y z
N TYR A 1 -4.68 -6.72 -13.90
CA TYR A 1 -6.05 -6.39 -13.47
C TYR A 1 -6.84 -7.62 -13.00
N ARG A 2 -6.89 -8.72 -13.79
CA ARG A 2 -7.59 -9.97 -13.42
C ARG A 2 -7.15 -10.54 -12.07
N GLN A 3 -5.87 -10.44 -11.73
CA GLN A 3 -5.34 -10.90 -10.44
C GLN A 3 -5.90 -10.10 -9.25
N ALA A 4 -6.09 -8.78 -9.40
CA ALA A 4 -6.71 -7.96 -8.37
C ALA A 4 -8.18 -8.36 -8.12
N ILE A 5 -8.94 -8.59 -9.21
CA ILE A 5 -10.32 -9.10 -9.10
C ILE A 5 -10.34 -10.50 -8.45
N LEU A 6 -9.40 -11.39 -8.82
CA LEU A 6 -9.30 -12.71 -8.22
C LEU A 6 -8.98 -12.63 -6.73
N ASN A 7 -8.11 -11.70 -6.33
CA ASN A 7 -7.83 -11.45 -4.93
C ASN A 7 -9.08 -11.00 -4.16
N PHE A 8 -9.83 -10.05 -4.74
CA PHE A 8 -11.14 -9.63 -4.20
C PHE A 8 -12.09 -10.82 -4.00
N VAL A 9 -12.29 -11.62 -5.03
CA VAL A 9 -13.20 -12.80 -5.00
C VAL A 9 -12.79 -13.78 -3.90
N ARG A 10 -11.50 -14.17 -3.87
CA ARG A 10 -10.99 -15.12 -2.85
C ARG A 10 -11.17 -14.60 -1.43
N HIS A 11 -11.07 -13.29 -1.21
CA HIS A 11 -11.34 -12.67 0.08
C HIS A 11 -12.84 -12.64 0.41
N ALA A 12 -13.68 -12.25 -0.55
CA ALA A 12 -15.13 -12.23 -0.34
C ALA A 12 -15.68 -13.65 -0.04
N GLU A 13 -15.20 -14.67 -0.75
CA GLU A 13 -15.54 -16.09 -0.48
C GLU A 13 -15.09 -16.52 0.92
N ALA A 14 -13.85 -16.23 1.30
CA ALA A 14 -13.32 -16.58 2.61
C ALA A 14 -14.05 -15.84 3.75
N ALA A 15 -14.45 -14.60 3.52
CA ALA A 15 -15.27 -13.81 4.44
C ALA A 15 -16.74 -14.25 4.45
N ARG A 16 -17.16 -15.14 3.54
CA ARG A 16 -18.56 -15.53 3.30
C ARG A 16 -19.45 -14.34 2.96
N ALA A 17 -18.87 -13.30 2.36
CA ALA A 17 -19.60 -12.11 1.91
C ALA A 17 -20.30 -12.41 0.58
N PRO A 18 -21.64 -12.34 0.49
CA PRO A 18 -22.35 -12.53 -0.77
C PRO A 18 -21.88 -11.49 -1.80
N HIS A 19 -21.49 -11.94 -2.98
CA HIS A 19 -20.97 -11.05 -4.01
C HIS A 19 -21.32 -11.49 -5.42
N VAL A 20 -21.32 -10.54 -6.33
CA VAL A 20 -21.44 -10.76 -7.76
C VAL A 20 -20.54 -9.78 -8.51
N LEU A 21 -19.83 -10.25 -9.53
CA LEU A 21 -18.99 -9.43 -10.37
C LEU A 21 -19.79 -8.89 -11.56
N GLY A 22 -19.82 -7.57 -11.75
CA GLY A 22 -20.28 -6.94 -12.98
C GLY A 22 -19.11 -6.80 -13.95
N ALA A 23 -18.99 -7.68 -14.92
CA ALA A 23 -17.94 -7.59 -15.93
C ALA A 23 -18.30 -6.53 -16.97
N VAL A 24 -17.35 -5.64 -17.26
CA VAL A 24 -17.50 -4.54 -18.21
C VAL A 24 -17.01 -4.90 -19.63
N ASP A 25 -16.38 -6.07 -19.78
CA ASP A 25 -15.91 -6.62 -21.05
C ASP A 25 -16.12 -8.14 -21.11
N HIS A 26 -16.19 -8.69 -22.31
CA HIS A 26 -16.42 -10.12 -22.55
C HIS A 26 -15.27 -11.00 -22.05
N ASP A 27 -14.02 -10.57 -22.25
CA ASP A 27 -12.84 -11.36 -21.84
C ASP A 27 -12.81 -11.55 -20.32
N THR A 28 -13.18 -10.53 -19.56
CA THR A 28 -13.28 -10.60 -18.09
C THR A 28 -14.46 -11.49 -17.68
N PHE A 29 -15.62 -11.33 -18.34
CA PHE A 29 -16.79 -12.17 -18.07
C PHE A 29 -16.48 -13.65 -18.28
N GLU A 30 -15.96 -14.03 -19.45
CA GLU A 30 -15.64 -15.42 -19.78
C GLU A 30 -14.61 -16.02 -18.83
N TRP A 31 -13.58 -15.22 -18.48
CA TRP A 31 -12.52 -15.68 -17.60
C TRP A 31 -13.02 -16.01 -16.19
N PHE A 32 -13.93 -15.23 -15.63
CA PHE A 32 -14.53 -15.49 -14.31
C PHE A 32 -15.66 -16.51 -14.36
N ALA A 33 -16.48 -16.51 -15.42
CA ALA A 33 -17.53 -17.51 -15.62
C ALA A 33 -16.93 -18.93 -15.72
N ALA A 34 -15.82 -19.10 -16.44
CA ALA A 34 -15.10 -20.36 -16.54
C ALA A 34 -14.59 -20.86 -15.16
N ARG A 35 -14.42 -19.98 -14.19
CA ARG A 35 -14.02 -20.28 -12.80
C ARG A 35 -15.20 -20.42 -11.86
N LYS A 36 -16.43 -20.45 -12.38
CA LYS A 36 -17.68 -20.55 -11.60
C LYS A 36 -17.86 -19.40 -10.59
N THR A 37 -17.20 -18.25 -10.79
CA THR A 37 -17.45 -17.06 -10.00
C THR A 37 -18.80 -16.47 -10.39
N SER A 38 -19.60 -16.04 -9.41
CA SER A 38 -20.85 -15.32 -9.66
C SER A 38 -20.57 -14.04 -10.43
N THR A 39 -20.84 -14.05 -11.73
CA THR A 39 -20.54 -12.91 -12.61
C THR A 39 -21.64 -12.71 -13.63
N TYR A 40 -21.84 -11.48 -14.05
CA TYR A 40 -22.71 -11.13 -15.18
C TYR A 40 -22.00 -10.12 -16.08
N LEU A 41 -22.35 -10.13 -17.35
CA LEU A 41 -21.89 -9.13 -18.28
C LEU A 41 -22.82 -7.92 -18.18
N THR A 42 -22.25 -6.73 -17.90
CA THR A 42 -23.08 -5.51 -17.84
C THR A 42 -23.72 -5.24 -19.19
N PRO A 43 -25.03 -4.86 -19.24
CA PRO A 43 -25.69 -4.47 -20.50
C PRO A 43 -25.01 -3.30 -21.23
N LEU A 44 -24.20 -2.53 -20.52
CA LEU A 44 -23.43 -1.41 -21.07
C LEU A 44 -22.06 -1.84 -21.63
N ALA A 45 -21.68 -3.13 -21.48
CA ALA A 45 -20.44 -3.65 -22.05
C ALA A 45 -20.50 -3.65 -23.57
N THR A 46 -19.48 -3.10 -24.21
CA THR A 46 -19.30 -3.17 -25.66
C THR A 46 -18.16 -4.13 -26.00
N GLN A 47 -18.20 -4.77 -27.17
CA GLN A 47 -17.13 -5.65 -27.62
C GLN A 47 -15.78 -4.93 -27.78
N GLU A 48 -15.82 -3.61 -28.00
CA GLU A 48 -14.64 -2.78 -28.21
C GLU A 48 -14.04 -2.22 -26.89
N TYR A 49 -14.79 -2.30 -25.77
CA TYR A 49 -14.32 -1.75 -24.52
C TYR A 49 -13.32 -2.69 -23.85
N ARG A 50 -12.10 -2.19 -23.64
CA ARG A 50 -11.07 -2.85 -22.84
C ARG A 50 -10.58 -1.86 -21.80
N PHE A 51 -10.72 -2.22 -20.54
CA PHE A 51 -10.16 -1.46 -19.44
C PHE A 51 -8.72 -1.95 -19.17
N ASP A 52 -7.75 -1.10 -19.43
CA ASP A 52 -6.33 -1.41 -19.29
C ASP A 52 -5.81 -1.29 -17.85
N GLY A 53 -6.67 -0.83 -16.93
CA GLY A 53 -6.28 -0.59 -15.52
C GLY A 53 -5.41 0.66 -15.34
N SER A 54 -5.23 1.48 -16.38
CA SER A 54 -4.49 2.72 -16.26
C SER A 54 -5.28 3.72 -15.42
N ASN A 55 -4.63 4.29 -14.41
CA ASN A 55 -5.19 5.29 -13.50
C ASN A 55 -5.17 6.71 -14.07
N ALA A 56 -5.16 6.86 -15.38
CA ALA A 56 -5.33 8.17 -15.98
C ALA A 56 -6.76 8.65 -15.73
N HIS A 57 -7.03 9.21 -14.57
CA HIS A 57 -8.31 9.73 -14.07
C HIS A 57 -9.02 10.76 -14.99
N ALA A 58 -8.61 10.94 -16.18
CA ALA A 58 -9.24 11.77 -17.18
C ALA A 58 -9.24 11.10 -18.55
N SER A 59 -8.82 9.83 -18.66
CA SER A 59 -8.86 9.11 -19.92
C SER A 59 -10.30 8.79 -20.31
N ASP A 60 -10.57 8.71 -21.61
CA ASP A 60 -11.87 8.31 -22.13
C ASP A 60 -12.32 6.93 -21.60
N ALA A 61 -11.36 6.02 -21.39
CA ALA A 61 -11.60 4.71 -20.81
C ALA A 61 -12.11 4.80 -19.38
N TRP A 62 -11.50 5.66 -18.55
CA TRP A 62 -11.95 5.89 -17.18
C TRP A 62 -13.35 6.53 -17.12
N VAL A 63 -13.61 7.53 -17.94
CA VAL A 63 -14.93 8.18 -18.00
C VAL A 63 -16.02 7.17 -18.44
N LYS A 64 -15.72 6.33 -19.41
CA LYS A 64 -16.65 5.24 -19.83
C LYS A 64 -16.87 4.25 -18.68
N PHE A 65 -15.83 3.84 -17.99
CA PHE A 65 -15.93 2.96 -16.81
C PHE A 65 -16.80 3.57 -15.71
N ALA A 66 -16.58 4.84 -15.35
CA ALA A 66 -17.38 5.55 -14.34
C ALA A 66 -18.88 5.60 -14.71
N ARG A 67 -19.19 5.79 -15.98
CA ARG A 67 -20.57 5.76 -16.50
C ARG A 67 -21.20 4.37 -16.40
N MET A 68 -20.47 3.32 -16.79
CA MET A 68 -20.96 1.95 -16.66
C MET A 68 -21.19 1.58 -15.21
N ARG A 69 -20.24 1.88 -14.32
CA ARG A 69 -20.31 1.59 -12.89
C ARG A 69 -21.53 2.25 -12.24
N THR A 70 -21.70 3.55 -12.42
CA THR A 70 -22.83 4.28 -11.83
C THR A 70 -24.18 3.83 -12.43
N GLY A 71 -24.24 3.49 -13.72
CA GLY A 71 -25.42 2.96 -14.38
C GLY A 71 -25.87 1.61 -13.81
N GLU A 72 -24.92 0.69 -13.56
CA GLU A 72 -25.23 -0.61 -12.96
C GLU A 72 -25.71 -0.46 -11.52
N ILE A 73 -25.06 0.39 -10.71
CA ILE A 73 -25.51 0.68 -9.35
C ILE A 73 -26.94 1.22 -9.36
N ALA A 74 -27.22 2.23 -10.20
CA ALA A 74 -28.56 2.81 -10.32
C ALA A 74 -29.60 1.76 -10.75
N ARG A 75 -29.25 0.90 -11.71
CA ARG A 75 -30.14 -0.17 -12.19
C ARG A 75 -30.53 -1.12 -11.07
N VAL A 76 -29.55 -1.63 -10.30
CA VAL A 76 -29.80 -2.61 -9.24
C VAL A 76 -30.58 -1.99 -8.08
N VAL A 77 -30.26 -0.76 -7.68
CA VAL A 77 -31.00 -0.03 -6.61
C VAL A 77 -32.46 0.20 -7.04
N ASN A 78 -32.72 0.53 -8.34
CA ASN A 78 -34.07 0.72 -8.83
C ASN A 78 -34.90 -0.57 -8.93
N LEU A 79 -34.24 -1.72 -9.08
CA LEU A 79 -34.90 -3.03 -8.96
C LEU A 79 -35.36 -3.34 -7.52
N GLY A 80 -35.00 -2.53 -6.54
CA GLY A 80 -35.42 -2.69 -5.16
C GLY A 80 -34.40 -3.39 -4.24
N TYR A 81 -33.17 -3.57 -4.73
CA TYR A 81 -32.10 -4.19 -3.93
C TYR A 81 -31.23 -3.14 -3.25
N ALA A 82 -30.83 -3.40 -2.02
CA ALA A 82 -29.73 -2.68 -1.40
C ALA A 82 -28.42 -3.11 -2.09
N VAL A 83 -27.58 -2.14 -2.40
CA VAL A 83 -26.32 -2.37 -3.10
C VAL A 83 -25.14 -1.98 -2.21
N LEU A 84 -24.26 -2.93 -1.91
CA LEU A 84 -22.91 -2.64 -1.43
C LEU A 84 -21.98 -2.70 -2.65
N HIS A 85 -21.65 -1.53 -3.18
CA HIS A 85 -20.64 -1.40 -4.22
C HIS A 85 -19.25 -1.35 -3.59
N THR A 86 -18.29 -2.06 -4.20
CA THR A 86 -16.88 -2.02 -3.80
C THR A 86 -15.97 -1.98 -5.01
N ASP A 87 -14.85 -1.28 -4.90
CA ASP A 87 -13.77 -1.38 -5.86
C ASP A 87 -13.06 -2.74 -5.72
N THR A 88 -12.41 -3.21 -6.77
CA THR A 88 -11.74 -4.53 -6.80
C THR A 88 -10.39 -4.55 -6.09
N ASP A 89 -9.90 -3.43 -5.62
CA ASP A 89 -8.76 -3.24 -4.73
C ASP A 89 -9.19 -3.10 -3.25
N VAL A 90 -10.38 -3.57 -2.94
CA VAL A 90 -10.88 -3.80 -1.57
C VAL A 90 -10.76 -5.27 -1.24
N VAL A 91 -10.26 -5.60 -0.05
CA VAL A 91 -10.32 -6.97 0.50
C VAL A 91 -11.28 -7.02 1.68
N TRP A 92 -12.18 -8.00 1.67
CA TRP A 92 -13.11 -8.26 2.76
C TRP A 92 -12.46 -9.25 3.73
N LEU A 93 -12.27 -8.83 4.98
CA LEU A 93 -11.70 -9.67 6.04
C LEU A 93 -12.76 -10.46 6.80
N ARG A 94 -14.00 -9.98 6.75
CA ARG A 94 -15.19 -10.63 7.31
C ARG A 94 -16.45 -10.14 6.62
N ASP A 95 -17.56 -10.86 6.77
CA ASP A 95 -18.84 -10.49 6.19
C ASP A 95 -19.32 -9.12 6.71
N PRO A 96 -19.50 -8.12 5.85
CA PRO A 96 -20.00 -6.80 6.25
C PRO A 96 -21.51 -6.75 6.50
N SER A 97 -22.25 -7.77 6.05
CA SER A 97 -23.73 -7.75 6.06
C SER A 97 -24.32 -7.51 7.45
N PRO A 98 -23.84 -8.17 8.54
CA PRO A 98 -24.37 -7.92 9.88
C PRO A 98 -24.21 -6.46 10.34
N PHE A 99 -23.08 -5.82 9.95
CA PHE A 99 -22.85 -4.41 10.29
C PHE A 99 -23.72 -3.48 9.45
N LEU A 100 -23.75 -3.66 8.13
CA LEU A 100 -24.48 -2.80 7.20
C LEU A 100 -26.01 -2.88 7.38
N LEU A 101 -26.51 -4.05 7.74
CA LEU A 101 -27.92 -4.27 8.08
C LEU A 101 -28.24 -3.96 9.55
N CYS A 102 -27.20 -3.68 10.32
CA CYS A 102 -27.24 -3.43 11.75
C CYS A 102 -27.98 -4.55 12.51
N ASP A 103 -27.39 -5.74 12.52
CA ASP A 103 -27.88 -6.87 13.29
C ASP A 103 -28.02 -6.49 14.77
N PRO A 104 -29.16 -6.78 15.42
CA PRO A 104 -29.40 -6.38 16.82
C PRO A 104 -28.39 -6.95 17.82
N GLN A 105 -27.89 -8.17 17.61
CA GLN A 105 -26.89 -8.77 18.50
C GLN A 105 -25.54 -8.10 18.33
N LEU A 106 -25.17 -7.80 17.08
CA LEU A 106 -23.95 -7.04 16.78
C LEU A 106 -24.01 -5.62 17.34
N ASP A 107 -25.14 -4.92 17.17
CA ASP A 107 -25.30 -3.56 17.68
C ASP A 107 -25.20 -3.52 19.22
N ALA A 108 -25.79 -4.49 19.91
CA ALA A 108 -25.63 -4.63 21.35
C ALA A 108 -24.16 -4.84 21.78
N GLN A 109 -23.40 -5.67 21.05
CA GLN A 109 -21.98 -5.90 21.32
C GLN A 109 -21.13 -4.65 21.06
N LEU A 110 -21.38 -3.95 19.95
CA LEU A 110 -20.68 -2.70 19.60
C LEU A 110 -21.01 -1.58 20.60
N SER A 111 -22.24 -1.52 21.06
CA SER A 111 -22.70 -0.52 22.04
C SER A 111 -21.96 -0.63 23.38
N LEU A 112 -21.57 -1.85 23.80
CA LEU A 112 -20.70 -2.05 24.97
C LEU A 112 -19.31 -1.43 24.78
N GLN A 113 -18.87 -1.24 23.54
CA GLN A 113 -17.61 -0.60 23.17
C GLN A 113 -17.79 0.89 22.82
N GLY A 114 -18.97 1.45 23.00
CA GLY A 114 -19.26 2.86 22.70
C GLY A 114 -19.48 3.17 21.22
N ILE A 115 -19.77 2.15 20.40
CA ILE A 115 -20.10 2.28 18.98
C ILE A 115 -21.47 1.66 18.73
N SER A 116 -22.25 2.25 17.83
CA SER A 116 -23.52 1.69 17.38
C SER A 116 -23.59 1.70 15.87
N CYS A 117 -24.26 0.73 15.28
CA CYS A 117 -24.61 0.70 13.87
C CYS A 117 -26.05 1.15 13.57
N ASP A 118 -26.86 1.48 14.58
CA ASP A 118 -28.30 1.81 14.42
C ASP A 118 -28.56 2.95 13.42
N TRP A 119 -27.63 3.91 13.30
CA TRP A 119 -27.68 4.98 12.32
C TRP A 119 -27.76 4.47 10.86
N LEU A 120 -27.22 3.27 10.56
CA LEU A 120 -27.30 2.67 9.24
C LEU A 120 -28.74 2.35 8.81
N ARG A 121 -29.62 2.06 9.76
CA ARG A 121 -31.04 1.80 9.47
C ARG A 121 -31.75 3.03 8.89
N ARG A 122 -31.22 4.22 9.17
CA ARG A 122 -31.78 5.51 8.72
C ARG A 122 -31.00 6.14 7.58
N ALA A 123 -29.81 5.61 7.24
CA ALA A 123 -29.04 6.11 6.13
C ALA A 123 -29.62 5.62 4.79
N ASP A 124 -29.85 6.52 3.85
CA ASP A 124 -30.18 6.19 2.46
C ASP A 124 -28.94 5.71 1.73
N VAL A 125 -27.80 6.36 2.02
CA VAL A 125 -26.48 6.08 1.45
C VAL A 125 -25.46 6.05 2.59
N ALA A 126 -24.56 5.06 2.61
CA ALA A 126 -23.41 5.05 3.50
C ALA A 126 -22.11 4.91 2.68
N VAL A 127 -21.08 5.65 3.04
CA VAL A 127 -19.86 5.79 2.24
C VAL A 127 -18.61 5.85 3.11
N SER A 128 -17.50 5.29 2.61
CA SER A 128 -16.20 5.42 3.26
C SER A 128 -15.57 6.82 3.05
N SER A 129 -14.49 7.08 3.76
CA SER A 129 -13.80 8.38 3.75
C SER A 129 -12.29 8.17 3.59
N ASP A 130 -11.64 9.12 2.91
CA ASP A 130 -10.19 9.22 2.77
C ASP A 130 -9.52 10.01 3.91
N ASN A 131 -10.26 10.35 4.97
CA ASN A 131 -9.69 11.04 6.11
C ASN A 131 -8.67 10.18 6.86
N MET A 132 -7.62 10.82 7.37
CA MET A 132 -6.39 10.14 7.77
C MET A 132 -6.32 9.73 9.24
N SER A 133 -7.24 10.22 10.11
CA SER A 133 -7.19 9.92 11.54
C SER A 133 -8.37 9.05 12.00
N PRO A 134 -8.16 7.74 12.20
CA PRO A 134 -9.18 6.86 12.75
C PRO A 134 -9.67 7.28 14.14
N GLY A 135 -8.79 7.85 14.98
CA GLY A 135 -9.14 8.33 16.31
C GLY A 135 -10.09 9.54 16.26
N GLU A 136 -9.81 10.51 15.38
CA GLU A 136 -10.70 11.65 15.17
C GLU A 136 -12.03 11.21 14.55
N ASP A 137 -12.03 10.22 13.66
CA ASP A 137 -13.24 9.64 13.10
C ASP A 137 -14.18 9.09 14.18
N LEU A 138 -13.64 8.41 15.18
CA LEU A 138 -14.42 7.95 16.33
C LEU A 138 -14.87 9.11 17.24
N ARG A 139 -14.00 10.11 17.44
CA ARG A 139 -14.24 11.23 18.35
C ARG A 139 -15.29 12.19 17.83
N ILE A 140 -15.28 12.52 16.54
CA ILE A 140 -16.17 13.52 15.91
C ILE A 140 -17.34 12.85 15.17
N GLY A 141 -17.17 11.58 14.75
CA GLY A 141 -18.17 10.85 13.98
C GLY A 141 -18.27 11.33 12.53
N GLY A 142 -19.49 11.39 11.99
CA GLY A 142 -19.73 11.73 10.59
C GLY A 142 -19.21 13.11 10.17
N MET A 143 -19.12 14.07 11.09
CA MET A 143 -18.59 15.40 10.80
C MET A 143 -17.11 15.37 10.43
N TYR A 144 -16.33 14.41 10.91
CA TYR A 144 -14.97 14.22 10.46
C TYR A 144 -14.91 13.82 8.96
N ALA A 145 -15.75 12.86 8.57
CA ALA A 145 -15.86 12.48 7.15
C ALA A 145 -16.39 13.64 6.29
N ALA A 146 -17.32 14.46 6.82
CA ALA A 146 -17.83 15.64 6.13
C ALA A 146 -16.74 16.69 5.85
N GLY A 147 -15.75 16.80 6.71
CA GLY A 147 -14.61 17.72 6.58
C GLY A 147 -13.58 17.28 5.53
N GLY A 148 -13.63 16.06 5.01
CA GLY A 148 -12.65 15.49 4.10
C GLY A 148 -13.22 14.97 2.79
N THR A 149 -12.46 14.15 2.11
CA THR A 149 -12.87 13.48 0.88
C THR A 149 -13.66 12.22 1.21
N LEU A 150 -14.83 12.07 0.59
CA LEU A 150 -15.61 10.83 0.64
C LEU A 150 -15.10 9.89 -0.46
N ASN A 151 -14.96 8.62 -0.14
CA ASN A 151 -14.42 7.62 -1.05
C ASN A 151 -15.49 6.62 -1.47
N THR A 152 -15.80 6.55 -2.76
CA THR A 152 -16.85 5.68 -3.32
C THR A 152 -16.41 4.24 -3.56
N GLY A 153 -15.18 3.89 -3.22
CA GLY A 153 -14.69 2.51 -3.34
C GLY A 153 -15.34 1.54 -2.36
N ILE A 154 -15.99 2.03 -1.29
CA ILE A 154 -16.94 1.27 -0.46
C ILE A 154 -18.17 2.13 -0.25
N LEU A 155 -19.25 1.75 -0.91
CA LEU A 155 -20.48 2.53 -0.99
C LEU A 155 -21.71 1.62 -0.83
N PHE A 156 -22.53 1.88 0.18
CA PHE A 156 -23.78 1.17 0.41
C PHE A 156 -24.97 2.08 0.13
N ILE A 157 -25.87 1.67 -0.76
CA ILE A 157 -27.08 2.40 -1.13
C ILE A 157 -28.30 1.54 -0.83
N ARG A 158 -29.23 2.08 -0.09
CA ARG A 158 -30.51 1.43 0.20
C ARG A 158 -31.57 1.80 -0.86
N PRO A 159 -32.49 0.89 -1.21
CA PRO A 159 -33.55 1.16 -2.20
C PRO A 159 -34.71 2.00 -1.62
N THR A 160 -34.39 2.95 -0.76
CA THR A 160 -35.34 3.98 -0.31
C THR A 160 -35.68 4.93 -1.45
N PRO A 161 -36.79 5.69 -1.40
CA PRO A 161 -37.08 6.69 -2.43
C PRO A 161 -35.92 7.65 -2.66
N ALA A 162 -35.30 8.17 -1.60
CA ALA A 162 -34.14 9.08 -1.68
C ALA A 162 -32.88 8.39 -2.22
N GLY A 163 -32.61 7.14 -1.83
CA GLY A 163 -31.48 6.37 -2.33
C GLY A 163 -31.58 6.03 -3.82
N ARG A 164 -32.80 5.70 -4.31
CA ARG A 164 -33.07 5.48 -5.74
C ARG A 164 -32.89 6.76 -6.55
N GLU A 165 -33.50 7.85 -6.10
CA GLU A 165 -33.36 9.15 -6.75
C GLU A 165 -31.89 9.58 -6.81
N PHE A 166 -31.15 9.41 -5.70
CA PHE A 166 -29.73 9.71 -5.66
C PHE A 166 -28.92 8.89 -6.66
N ALA A 167 -29.14 7.59 -6.74
CA ALA A 167 -28.40 6.71 -7.64
C ALA A 167 -28.64 7.06 -9.13
N LEU A 168 -29.90 7.34 -9.50
CA LEU A 168 -30.25 7.79 -10.86
C LEU A 168 -29.59 9.13 -11.18
N ARG A 169 -29.73 10.11 -10.30
CA ARG A 169 -29.17 11.44 -10.50
C ARG A 169 -27.64 11.42 -10.57
N TRP A 170 -26.99 10.55 -9.77
CA TRP A 170 -25.55 10.37 -9.83
C TRP A 170 -25.10 9.86 -11.20
N HIS A 171 -25.76 8.82 -11.72
CA HIS A 171 -25.52 8.31 -13.06
C HIS A 171 -25.76 9.36 -14.15
N ASP A 172 -26.85 10.11 -14.07
CA ASP A 172 -27.18 11.15 -15.03
C ASP A 172 -26.12 12.25 -15.09
N ILE A 173 -25.64 12.71 -13.92
CA ILE A 173 -24.60 13.75 -13.85
C ILE A 173 -23.25 13.24 -14.35
N VAL A 174 -22.87 12.00 -14.01
CA VAL A 174 -21.64 11.38 -14.55
C VAL A 174 -21.71 11.21 -16.06
N THR A 175 -22.91 10.96 -16.61
CA THR A 175 -23.13 10.77 -18.04
C THR A 175 -23.24 12.10 -18.79
N LYS A 176 -23.98 13.05 -18.22
CA LYS A 176 -24.26 14.37 -18.79
C LYS A 176 -24.12 15.44 -17.71
N PRO A 177 -22.91 15.93 -17.46
CA PRO A 177 -22.70 16.96 -16.45
C PRO A 177 -23.52 18.21 -16.74
N PRO A 178 -24.30 18.71 -15.77
CA PRO A 178 -25.07 19.95 -15.97
C PRO A 178 -24.14 21.16 -16.06
N SER A 179 -24.56 22.16 -16.82
CA SER A 179 -23.89 23.46 -16.84
C SER A 179 -24.08 24.19 -15.53
N GLY A 180 -23.03 24.84 -15.01
CA GLY A 180 -23.11 25.65 -13.81
C GLY A 180 -21.87 25.57 -12.91
N PRO A 181 -21.69 26.53 -12.00
CA PRO A 181 -20.48 26.65 -11.17
C PRO A 181 -20.22 25.45 -10.25
N LYS A 182 -21.28 24.74 -9.80
CA LYS A 182 -21.15 23.54 -8.97
C LYS A 182 -20.42 22.39 -9.70
N TYR A 183 -20.53 22.33 -11.03
CA TYR A 183 -19.95 21.29 -11.87
C TYR A 183 -18.93 21.85 -12.88
N ALA A 184 -18.56 23.11 -12.74
CA ALA A 184 -17.52 23.74 -13.56
C ALA A 184 -16.12 23.53 -12.95
N GLY A 185 -15.10 23.61 -13.78
CA GLY A 185 -13.70 23.61 -13.39
C GLY A 185 -12.90 22.44 -13.99
N PRO A 186 -11.58 22.54 -14.01
CA PRO A 186 -10.69 21.53 -14.56
C PRO A 186 -10.91 20.18 -13.86
N GLY A 187 -11.07 19.11 -14.63
CA GLY A 187 -11.29 17.75 -14.11
C GLY A 187 -12.67 17.52 -13.50
N CYS A 188 -13.61 18.48 -13.57
CA CYS A 188 -14.98 18.22 -13.16
C CYS A 188 -15.57 17.05 -13.95
N CYS A 189 -16.26 16.16 -13.21
CA CYS A 189 -17.13 15.14 -13.78
C CYS A 189 -16.42 14.06 -14.61
N THR A 190 -15.09 14.01 -14.52
CA THR A 190 -14.28 12.90 -15.07
C THR A 190 -14.22 11.71 -14.12
N SER A 191 -14.54 11.90 -12.84
CA SER A 191 -14.59 10.86 -11.82
C SER A 191 -15.96 10.86 -11.13
N ASP A 192 -16.53 9.69 -11.00
CA ASP A 192 -17.77 9.43 -10.29
C ASP A 192 -17.68 9.81 -8.80
N GLN A 193 -16.53 9.60 -8.16
CA GLN A 193 -16.29 10.03 -6.77
C GLN A 193 -16.35 11.55 -6.63
N GLN A 194 -15.78 12.30 -7.57
CA GLN A 194 -15.86 13.77 -7.54
C GLN A 194 -17.31 14.24 -7.72
N VAL A 195 -18.06 13.63 -8.64
CA VAL A 195 -19.48 13.92 -8.83
C VAL A 195 -20.26 13.60 -7.55
N PHE A 196 -20.04 12.42 -6.98
CA PHE A 196 -20.63 12.01 -5.69
C PHE A 196 -20.39 13.08 -4.61
N GLY A 197 -19.12 13.45 -4.40
CA GLY A 197 -18.75 14.45 -3.39
C GLY A 197 -19.43 15.82 -3.61
N ARG A 198 -19.64 16.24 -4.86
CA ARG A 198 -20.34 17.47 -5.20
C ARG A 198 -21.85 17.37 -5.01
N MET A 199 -22.44 16.23 -5.31
CA MET A 199 -23.87 16.00 -5.15
C MET A 199 -24.31 16.05 -3.69
N VAL A 200 -23.55 15.38 -2.80
CA VAL A 200 -23.94 15.30 -1.39
C VAL A 200 -23.71 16.60 -0.62
N ARG A 201 -22.95 17.55 -1.18
CA ARG A 201 -22.63 18.83 -0.53
C ARG A 201 -23.47 19.97 -1.05
N LYS A 202 -24.23 20.61 -0.16
CA LYS A 202 -25.04 21.77 -0.47
C LYS A 202 -24.17 23.03 -0.52
N GLY A 203 -24.11 23.66 -1.68
CA GLY A 203 -23.41 24.95 -1.82
C GLY A 203 -21.89 24.90 -1.78
N GLY A 204 -21.27 23.74 -1.85
CA GLY A 204 -19.82 23.56 -1.85
C GLY A 204 -19.28 22.86 -0.60
N TYR A 205 -17.99 23.02 -0.34
CA TYR A 205 -17.29 22.34 0.77
C TYR A 205 -17.16 23.27 1.99
N PRO A 206 -17.47 22.82 3.21
CA PRO A 206 -18.15 21.59 3.61
C PRO A 206 -19.68 21.75 3.61
N GLY A 207 -20.38 21.09 2.68
CA GLY A 207 -21.84 21.22 2.51
C GLY A 207 -22.68 20.19 3.27
N LEU A 208 -22.05 19.30 4.04
CA LEU A 208 -22.74 18.33 4.89
C LEU A 208 -22.93 18.90 6.29
N SER A 209 -24.04 18.58 6.93
CA SER A 209 -24.36 19.03 8.28
C SER A 209 -24.94 17.88 9.13
N PRO A 210 -24.84 17.93 10.46
CA PRO A 210 -25.52 16.97 11.31
C PRO A 210 -27.04 17.03 11.07
N LEU A 211 -27.70 15.88 11.18
CA LEU A 211 -29.17 15.89 11.25
C LEU A 211 -29.64 16.65 12.47
N PRO A 212 -30.77 17.39 12.37
CA PRO A 212 -31.39 18.01 13.52
C PRO A 212 -31.62 17.01 14.67
N ASN A 213 -31.30 17.39 15.88
CA ASN A 213 -31.43 16.56 17.09
C ASN A 213 -30.56 15.28 17.10
N SER A 214 -29.55 15.19 16.27
CA SER A 214 -28.58 14.07 16.28
C SER A 214 -27.60 14.21 17.45
N PRO A 215 -27.13 13.09 18.05
CA PRO A 215 -26.03 13.12 19.00
C PRO A 215 -24.78 13.79 18.42
N ALA A 216 -23.99 14.44 19.26
CA ALA A 216 -22.80 15.19 18.84
C ALA A 216 -21.78 14.37 18.01
N ARG A 217 -21.77 13.05 18.18
CA ARG A 217 -20.91 12.12 17.44
C ARG A 217 -21.68 11.27 16.41
N SER A 218 -22.84 11.76 15.96
CA SER A 218 -23.64 11.04 14.97
C SER A 218 -22.84 10.82 13.69
N ARG A 219 -22.97 9.63 13.13
CA ARG A 219 -22.43 9.31 11.81
C ARG A 219 -23.40 9.65 10.68
N LEU A 220 -24.62 10.08 11.01
CA LEU A 220 -25.67 10.39 10.06
C LEU A 220 -25.69 11.90 9.78
N LEU A 221 -25.63 12.26 8.51
CA LEU A 221 -25.55 13.63 8.02
C LEU A 221 -26.71 13.93 7.08
N ALA A 222 -27.15 15.18 7.08
CA ALA A 222 -28.03 15.70 6.04
C ALA A 222 -27.18 16.04 4.81
N ALA A 223 -27.53 15.45 3.68
CA ALA A 223 -26.95 15.75 2.38
C ALA A 223 -27.83 16.71 1.58
N ASP A 224 -27.38 17.13 0.41
CA ASP A 224 -28.14 17.94 -0.51
C ASP A 224 -29.44 17.20 -0.93
N GLY A 225 -30.57 17.91 -0.90
CA GLY A 225 -31.90 17.30 -1.03
C GLY A 225 -32.40 16.66 0.28
N ASN A 226 -33.25 15.66 0.16
CA ASN A 226 -33.83 14.94 1.29
C ASN A 226 -33.11 13.62 1.63
N MET A 227 -31.86 13.47 1.23
CA MET A 227 -31.08 12.26 1.44
C MET A 227 -30.34 12.32 2.79
N THR A 228 -30.31 11.19 3.48
CA THR A 228 -29.48 10.98 4.66
C THR A 228 -28.20 10.21 4.27
N LEU A 229 -27.05 10.81 4.59
CA LEU A 229 -25.73 10.21 4.33
C LEU A 229 -25.15 9.66 5.63
N GLY A 230 -24.72 8.41 5.61
CA GLY A 230 -23.96 7.78 6.69
C GLY A 230 -22.46 7.74 6.38
N ALA A 231 -21.63 8.07 7.38
CA ALA A 231 -20.18 7.93 7.25
C ALA A 231 -19.71 6.61 7.86
N LEU A 232 -19.16 5.72 7.05
CA LEU A 232 -18.61 4.44 7.53
C LEU A 232 -17.39 4.67 8.43
N PRO A 233 -17.28 3.99 9.58
CA PRO A 233 -16.17 4.17 10.52
C PRO A 233 -14.84 3.71 9.93
N LEU A 234 -13.80 4.53 10.03
CA LEU A 234 -12.47 4.24 9.51
C LEU A 234 -11.84 2.97 10.11
N TYR A 235 -12.07 2.68 11.39
CA TYR A 235 -11.59 1.45 12.01
C TYR A 235 -12.21 0.18 11.45
N PHE A 236 -13.38 0.28 10.83
CA PHE A 236 -14.10 -0.87 10.26
C PHE A 236 -13.91 -0.97 8.74
N PHE A 237 -13.79 0.15 8.06
CA PHE A 237 -13.63 0.25 6.62
C PHE A 237 -12.36 1.07 6.35
N MET A 238 -11.21 0.42 6.55
CA MET A 238 -9.92 1.08 6.50
C MET A 238 -9.48 1.36 5.07
N HIS A 239 -9.01 2.55 4.83
CA HIS A 239 -8.25 2.86 3.62
C HIS A 239 -6.77 2.44 3.79
N GLY A 240 -6.02 2.42 2.67
CA GLY A 240 -4.68 1.86 2.64
C GLY A 240 -3.67 2.55 3.57
N HIS A 241 -3.78 3.86 3.78
CA HIS A 241 -2.89 4.55 4.71
C HIS A 241 -3.15 4.12 6.17
N ALA A 242 -4.42 4.06 6.60
CA ALA A 242 -4.77 3.65 7.96
C ALA A 242 -4.33 2.20 8.25
N TYR A 243 -4.42 1.32 7.24
CA TYR A 243 -4.09 -0.09 7.41
C TYR A 243 -2.59 -0.37 7.26
N PHE A 244 -1.98 -0.02 6.09
CA PHE A 244 -0.62 -0.43 5.73
C PHE A 244 0.48 0.50 6.27
N VAL A 245 0.14 1.75 6.62
CA VAL A 245 1.12 2.75 7.08
C VAL A 245 0.95 3.03 8.56
N GLN A 246 -0.27 3.34 9.00
CA GLN A 246 -0.54 3.60 10.41
C GLN A 246 -0.63 2.33 11.27
N HIS A 247 -0.92 1.16 10.67
CA HIS A 247 -1.23 -0.09 11.38
C HIS A 247 -2.30 0.10 12.47
N ALA A 248 -3.34 0.90 12.16
CA ALA A 248 -4.34 1.30 13.15
C ALA A 248 -5.13 0.11 13.73
N HIS A 249 -5.25 -0.99 12.98
CA HIS A 249 -5.90 -2.23 13.41
C HIS A 249 -5.10 -3.00 14.49
N GLU A 250 -3.79 -2.76 14.60
CA GLU A 250 -2.90 -3.40 15.57
C GLU A 250 -2.78 -2.59 16.87
N ARG A 251 -3.27 -1.36 16.86
CA ARG A 251 -3.12 -0.41 17.97
C ARG A 251 -4.40 -0.29 18.77
N PRO A 252 -4.29 -0.05 20.08
CA PRO A 252 -5.47 0.30 20.87
C PRO A 252 -6.04 1.64 20.39
N VAL A 253 -7.36 1.77 20.51
CA VAL A 253 -8.07 3.01 20.22
C VAL A 253 -7.57 4.13 21.13
N PRO A 254 -7.28 5.35 20.63
CA PRO A 254 -6.81 6.45 21.43
C PRO A 254 -7.78 6.79 22.57
N ARG A 255 -7.24 7.10 23.75
CA ARG A 255 -8.05 7.49 24.92
C ARG A 255 -8.92 8.69 24.57
N GLY A 256 -10.17 8.65 24.98
CA GLY A 256 -11.14 9.73 24.72
C GLY A 256 -11.75 9.74 23.32
N ALA A 257 -11.29 8.88 22.39
CA ALA A 257 -11.95 8.73 21.10
C ALA A 257 -13.36 8.13 21.21
N LEU A 258 -13.58 7.28 22.22
CA LEU A 258 -14.89 6.68 22.53
C LEU A 258 -15.57 7.41 23.68
N ALA A 259 -16.86 7.74 23.51
CA ALA A 259 -17.61 8.55 24.48
C ALA A 259 -17.90 7.84 25.81
N ALA A 260 -17.95 6.51 25.82
CA ALA A 260 -18.48 5.73 26.93
C ALA A 260 -17.68 4.47 27.24
N ALA A 261 -16.40 4.40 26.83
CA ALA A 261 -15.59 3.26 27.25
C ALA A 261 -15.40 3.30 28.78
N PRO A 262 -15.80 2.27 29.52
CA PRO A 262 -15.54 2.19 30.96
C PRO A 262 -14.04 2.37 31.19
N ALA A 263 -13.66 3.09 32.24
CA ALA A 263 -12.25 3.35 32.58
C ALA A 263 -11.38 2.08 32.72
N ALA A 264 -12.02 0.92 32.87
CA ALA A 264 -11.40 -0.40 32.97
C ALA A 264 -11.04 -1.03 31.60
N GLN A 265 -11.58 -0.56 30.45
CA GLN A 265 -11.26 -1.06 29.12
C GLN A 265 -10.18 -0.20 28.46
N GLN A 266 -8.93 -0.46 28.78
CA GLN A 266 -7.80 0.37 28.31
C GLN A 266 -7.27 0.02 26.92
N ASP A 267 -7.60 -1.18 26.36
CA ASP A 267 -7.01 -1.70 25.13
C ASP A 267 -8.06 -2.19 24.11
N ILE A 268 -9.05 -1.32 23.81
CA ILE A 268 -10.02 -1.63 22.77
C ILE A 268 -9.32 -1.62 21.42
N ARG A 269 -9.40 -2.73 20.69
CA ARG A 269 -8.93 -2.87 19.30
C ARG A 269 -10.08 -3.29 18.42
N PHE A 270 -10.19 -2.68 17.27
CA PHE A 270 -11.23 -3.03 16.30
C PHE A 270 -10.65 -3.85 15.16
N SER A 271 -11.32 -4.95 14.83
CA SER A 271 -11.00 -5.71 13.63
C SER A 271 -11.75 -5.12 12.44
N PRO A 272 -11.08 -4.73 11.35
CA PRO A 272 -11.74 -4.17 10.19
C PRO A 272 -12.60 -5.21 9.45
N TYR A 273 -13.64 -4.73 8.79
CA TYR A 273 -14.42 -5.51 7.81
C TYR A 273 -13.74 -5.53 6.47
N ALA A 274 -13.16 -4.39 6.08
CA ALA A 274 -12.56 -4.20 4.77
C ALA A 274 -11.30 -3.36 4.83
N VAL A 275 -10.41 -3.61 3.88
CA VAL A 275 -9.23 -2.78 3.60
C VAL A 275 -9.27 -2.39 2.13
N HIS A 276 -9.29 -1.08 1.86
CA HIS A 276 -9.24 -0.51 0.52
C HIS A 276 -7.83 0.02 0.25
N ALA A 277 -7.10 -0.55 -0.72
CA ALA A 277 -5.69 -0.23 -1.00
C ALA A 277 -5.52 1.12 -1.70
N THR A 278 -5.96 2.19 -1.07
CA THR A 278 -5.70 3.58 -1.48
C THR A 278 -4.35 4.08 -0.96
N TYR A 279 -3.97 5.31 -1.35
CA TYR A 279 -2.76 6.00 -0.89
C TYR A 279 -1.45 5.29 -1.25
N THR A 280 -1.41 4.62 -2.40
CA THR A 280 -0.17 4.09 -2.96
C THR A 280 0.70 5.21 -3.52
N LEU A 281 2.01 5.02 -3.46
CA LEU A 281 3.00 6.06 -3.78
C LEU A 281 3.75 5.80 -5.09
N ASP A 282 3.43 4.71 -5.79
CA ASP A 282 3.97 4.39 -7.12
C ASP A 282 2.98 4.86 -8.20
N ASN A 283 3.50 5.38 -9.31
CA ASN A 283 2.69 5.80 -10.46
C ASN A 283 1.96 4.64 -11.16
N HIS A 284 2.33 3.40 -10.85
CA HIS A 284 1.70 2.17 -11.34
C HIS A 284 0.83 1.55 -10.24
N ASP A 285 -0.25 2.22 -9.92
CA ASP A 285 -1.14 1.97 -8.79
C ASP A 285 -1.54 0.49 -8.60
N GLY A 286 -1.88 -0.21 -9.68
CA GLY A 286 -2.27 -1.63 -9.60
C GLY A 286 -1.16 -2.55 -9.08
N VAL A 287 0.10 -2.28 -9.42
CA VAL A 287 1.26 -3.06 -8.92
C VAL A 287 1.53 -2.73 -7.46
N ALA A 288 1.49 -1.44 -7.10
CA ALA A 288 1.71 -0.99 -5.72
C ALA A 288 0.61 -1.52 -4.78
N LYS A 289 -0.65 -1.50 -5.20
CA LYS A 289 -1.78 -2.08 -4.43
C LYS A 289 -1.60 -3.57 -4.18
N ALA A 290 -1.25 -4.33 -5.22
CA ALA A 290 -0.97 -5.76 -5.09
C ALA A 290 0.21 -6.01 -4.13
N GLN A 291 1.26 -5.19 -4.21
CA GLN A 291 2.41 -5.28 -3.32
C GLN A 291 2.04 -5.04 -1.85
N ARG A 292 1.28 -4.01 -1.55
CA ARG A 292 0.80 -3.76 -0.18
C ARG A 292 -0.02 -4.91 0.39
N PHE A 293 -0.85 -5.53 -0.43
CA PHE A 293 -1.59 -6.72 -0.01
C PHE A 293 -0.67 -7.93 0.23
N ARG A 294 0.41 -8.12 -0.57
CA ARG A 294 1.41 -9.17 -0.32
C ARG A 294 2.12 -8.97 1.01
N GLU A 295 2.63 -7.78 1.25
CA GLU A 295 3.34 -7.43 2.49
C GLU A 295 2.47 -7.63 3.75
N ALA A 296 1.17 -7.46 3.62
CA ALA A 296 0.21 -7.67 4.70
C ALA A 296 -0.33 -9.12 4.78
N GLY A 297 0.11 -10.04 3.91
CA GLY A 297 -0.45 -11.40 3.84
C GLY A 297 -1.89 -11.45 3.30
N LEU A 298 -2.33 -10.40 2.60
CA LEU A 298 -3.68 -10.24 2.06
C LEU A 298 -3.75 -10.47 0.53
N TRP A 299 -2.67 -10.92 -0.09
CA TRP A 299 -2.67 -11.26 -1.51
C TRP A 299 -2.83 -12.76 -1.71
N ARG A 300 -4.01 -13.15 -2.19
CA ARG A 300 -4.40 -14.55 -2.40
C ARG A 300 -4.48 -14.95 -3.87
N ALA A 301 -4.11 -14.04 -4.78
CA ALA A 301 -4.23 -14.27 -6.21
C ALA A 301 -3.02 -15.03 -6.82
N ASP A 302 -1.88 -15.03 -6.15
CA ASP A 302 -0.70 -15.74 -6.63
C ASP A 302 -0.89 -17.26 -6.58
N GLU A 303 -0.18 -17.97 -7.47
CA GLU A 303 -0.10 -19.42 -7.41
C GLU A 303 0.72 -19.84 -6.17
N PRO A 304 0.45 -21.03 -5.63
CA PRO A 304 1.23 -21.56 -4.52
C PRO A 304 2.72 -21.61 -4.86
N VAL A 305 3.55 -21.30 -3.88
CA VAL A 305 5.01 -21.35 -4.03
C VAL A 305 5.44 -22.78 -4.38
N PRO A 306 6.22 -22.99 -5.46
CA PRO A 306 6.71 -24.32 -5.80
C PRO A 306 7.57 -24.91 -4.66
N PRO A 307 7.43 -26.18 -4.31
CA PRO A 307 8.25 -26.84 -3.28
C PRO A 307 9.76 -26.79 -3.56
N THR A 308 10.12 -26.63 -4.84
CA THR A 308 11.52 -26.53 -5.31
C THR A 308 12.05 -25.10 -5.33
N ALA A 309 11.29 -24.12 -4.86
CA ALA A 309 11.76 -22.75 -4.83
C ALA A 309 12.82 -22.53 -3.73
N HIS A 310 13.86 -21.81 -4.07
CA HIS A 310 14.97 -21.50 -3.17
C HIS A 310 15.08 -19.99 -2.97
N TYR A 311 15.30 -19.58 -1.73
CA TYR A 311 15.26 -18.18 -1.32
C TYR A 311 16.55 -17.73 -0.66
N LEU A 312 16.82 -16.44 -0.74
CA LEU A 312 17.81 -15.74 0.08
C LEU A 312 17.09 -14.66 0.89
N ALA A 313 17.12 -14.74 2.21
CA ALA A 313 16.52 -13.75 3.08
C ALA A 313 17.59 -12.85 3.71
N LEU A 314 17.30 -11.56 3.79
CA LEU A 314 18.14 -10.56 4.45
C LEU A 314 17.48 -10.16 5.78
N ASN A 315 18.19 -10.42 6.89
CA ASN A 315 17.83 -9.83 8.17
C ASN A 315 18.51 -8.47 8.29
N PHE A 316 17.77 -7.42 7.99
CA PHE A 316 18.33 -6.09 7.88
C PHE A 316 18.68 -5.51 9.26
N SER A 317 19.90 -4.95 9.41
CA SER A 317 20.32 -4.25 10.62
C SER A 317 21.04 -2.94 10.28
N MET A 318 20.64 -1.85 10.91
CA MET A 318 21.34 -0.58 10.74
C MET A 318 22.76 -0.61 11.31
N PRO A 319 23.75 0.07 10.66
CA PRO A 319 25.03 0.32 11.28
C PRO A 319 24.86 1.01 12.63
N PRO A 320 25.67 0.69 13.65
CA PRO A 320 25.50 1.27 14.99
C PRO A 320 25.50 2.80 15.03
N ALA A 321 26.36 3.45 14.25
CA ALA A 321 26.39 4.91 14.16
C ALA A 321 25.12 5.50 13.52
N VAL A 322 24.59 4.85 12.49
CA VAL A 322 23.31 5.23 11.86
C VAL A 322 22.17 4.99 12.85
N GLN A 323 22.14 3.80 13.48
CA GLN A 323 21.11 3.49 14.48
C GLN A 323 21.09 4.49 15.64
N SER A 324 22.26 4.87 16.19
CA SER A 324 22.34 5.87 17.25
C SER A 324 21.75 7.23 16.84
N ARG A 325 21.95 7.64 15.58
CA ARG A 325 21.37 8.87 15.04
C ARG A 325 19.86 8.75 14.87
N LEU A 326 19.37 7.59 14.40
CA LEU A 326 17.95 7.31 14.27
C LEU A 326 17.25 7.27 15.65
N ASP A 327 17.89 6.67 16.65
CA ASP A 327 17.39 6.59 18.03
C ASP A 327 17.31 7.98 18.68
N GLU A 328 18.31 8.83 18.43
CA GLU A 328 18.30 10.22 18.89
C GLU A 328 17.13 11.00 18.29
N TYR A 329 16.91 10.84 16.99
CA TYR A 329 15.79 11.46 16.30
C TYR A 329 14.44 11.01 16.89
N THR A 330 14.25 9.71 17.04
CA THR A 330 13.04 9.13 17.63
C THR A 330 12.79 9.64 19.05
N ARG A 331 13.84 9.73 19.87
CA ARG A 331 13.78 10.18 21.26
C ARG A 331 13.41 11.65 21.40
N ARG A 332 13.86 12.50 20.47
CA ARG A 332 13.54 13.94 20.46
C ARG A 332 12.07 14.22 20.18
N GLY A 333 11.34 13.28 19.58
CA GLY A 333 9.93 13.45 19.25
C GLY A 333 9.67 14.64 18.34
N ILE A 334 10.64 15.01 17.51
CA ILE A 334 10.58 16.23 16.71
C ILE A 334 9.60 16.01 15.56
N PRO A 335 8.56 16.83 15.44
CA PRO A 335 7.74 16.82 14.27
C PRO A 335 8.59 17.21 13.05
N GLY A 336 8.71 16.34 12.14
CA GLY A 336 8.70 16.59 10.74
C GLY A 336 9.84 17.28 10.03
N SER A 337 10.97 17.62 10.60
CA SER A 337 11.96 18.38 9.82
C SER A 337 13.21 17.62 9.37
N ASN A 338 13.37 16.33 9.76
CA ASN A 338 14.61 15.62 9.44
C ASN A 338 14.41 14.49 8.43
N ILE A 339 14.06 14.86 7.22
CA ILE A 339 14.08 13.95 6.08
C ILE A 339 15.48 13.31 5.88
N ASP A 340 16.55 14.00 6.28
CA ASP A 340 17.92 13.51 6.23
C ASP A 340 18.11 12.19 7.00
N VAL A 341 17.44 12.03 8.14
CA VAL A 341 17.47 10.79 8.93
C VAL A 341 16.83 9.64 8.14
N HIS A 342 15.68 9.89 7.52
CA HIS A 342 15.01 8.90 6.68
C HIS A 342 15.83 8.58 5.42
N LEU A 343 16.39 9.59 4.74
CA LEU A 343 17.23 9.40 3.57
C LEU A 343 18.53 8.65 3.90
N THR A 344 19.10 8.85 5.09
CA THR A 344 20.25 8.08 5.57
C THR A 344 19.89 6.61 5.75
N ALA A 345 18.73 6.31 6.36
CA ALA A 345 18.22 4.94 6.48
C ALA A 345 17.99 4.33 5.08
N LEU A 346 17.33 5.06 4.19
CA LEU A 346 17.03 4.63 2.84
C LEU A 346 18.30 4.28 2.03
N THR A 347 19.32 5.13 2.10
CA THR A 347 20.61 4.88 1.43
C THR A 347 21.28 3.61 1.96
N THR A 348 21.20 3.38 3.27
CA THR A 348 21.72 2.15 3.89
C THR A 348 20.95 0.92 3.40
N TYR A 349 19.62 1.00 3.30
CA TYR A 349 18.80 -0.09 2.77
C TYR A 349 19.18 -0.46 1.34
N VAL A 350 19.27 0.54 0.46
CA VAL A 350 19.60 0.31 -0.96
C VAL A 350 20.99 -0.31 -1.11
N ALA A 351 21.96 0.13 -0.30
CA ALA A 351 23.31 -0.40 -0.33
C ALA A 351 23.38 -1.89 0.05
N GLU A 352 22.72 -2.26 1.16
CA GLU A 352 22.69 -3.67 1.58
C GLU A 352 21.88 -4.54 0.63
N LEU A 353 20.77 -4.01 0.13
CA LEU A 353 19.92 -4.74 -0.80
C LEU A 353 20.64 -5.04 -2.12
N ARG A 354 21.53 -4.15 -2.57
CA ARG A 354 22.36 -4.39 -3.74
C ARG A 354 23.21 -5.66 -3.58
N ASP A 355 23.90 -5.80 -2.46
CA ASP A 355 24.77 -6.96 -2.22
C ASP A 355 23.96 -8.25 -2.03
N ALA A 356 22.81 -8.16 -1.33
CA ALA A 356 21.90 -9.28 -1.20
C ALA A 356 21.31 -9.70 -2.56
N LEU A 357 20.93 -8.75 -3.41
CA LEU A 357 20.43 -9.00 -4.77
C LEU A 357 21.50 -9.67 -5.64
N ALA A 358 22.75 -9.19 -5.57
CA ALA A 358 23.85 -9.75 -6.32
C ALA A 358 24.14 -11.21 -5.91
N LEU A 359 24.09 -11.50 -4.60
CA LEU A 359 24.26 -12.85 -4.10
C LEU A 359 23.07 -13.74 -4.51
N ALA A 360 21.83 -13.26 -4.35
CA ALA A 360 20.63 -14.00 -4.77
C ALA A 360 20.69 -14.34 -6.26
N TRP A 361 21.02 -13.36 -7.09
CA TRP A 361 21.20 -13.54 -8.53
C TRP A 361 22.29 -14.57 -8.86
N ALA A 362 23.45 -14.49 -8.20
CA ALA A 362 24.55 -15.42 -8.39
C ALA A 362 24.21 -16.86 -7.98
N LEU A 363 23.41 -17.03 -6.94
CA LEU A 363 22.98 -18.33 -6.42
C LEU A 363 21.71 -18.88 -7.12
N GLY A 364 21.11 -18.13 -8.04
CA GLY A 364 19.83 -18.51 -8.66
C GLY A 364 18.65 -18.57 -7.66
N ARG A 365 18.68 -17.75 -6.59
CA ARG A 365 17.68 -17.73 -5.55
C ARG A 365 16.77 -16.50 -5.65
N THR A 366 15.54 -16.65 -5.25
CA THR A 366 14.62 -15.50 -5.12
C THR A 366 14.93 -14.75 -3.83
N LEU A 367 15.10 -13.43 -3.93
CA LEU A 367 15.36 -12.58 -2.77
C LEU A 367 14.07 -12.36 -1.97
N ILE A 368 14.08 -12.66 -0.68
CA ILE A 368 13.05 -12.23 0.26
C ILE A 368 13.43 -10.85 0.77
N LEU A 369 12.56 -9.87 0.48
CA LEU A 369 12.76 -8.49 0.91
C LEU A 369 12.51 -8.37 2.42
N PRO A 370 13.32 -7.55 3.13
CA PRO A 370 13.12 -7.33 4.56
C PRO A 370 11.90 -6.45 4.82
N ARG A 371 11.43 -6.42 6.07
CA ARG A 371 10.49 -5.39 6.54
C ARG A 371 11.24 -4.07 6.66
N TRP A 372 10.64 -3.01 6.11
CA TRP A 372 11.25 -1.68 6.08
C TRP A 372 10.84 -0.86 7.29
N MET A 373 11.79 -0.09 7.84
CA MET A 373 11.51 0.89 8.89
C MET A 373 11.65 2.30 8.33
N CYS A 374 10.57 3.06 8.37
CA CYS A 374 10.53 4.45 7.92
C CYS A 374 10.56 5.43 9.08
N TYR A 375 11.18 6.55 8.84
CA TYR A 375 11.31 7.68 9.78
C TYR A 375 10.61 8.94 9.25
N CYS A 376 9.89 8.80 8.14
CA CYS A 376 9.10 9.83 7.50
C CYS A 376 7.99 9.20 6.67
N ASP A 377 6.78 9.75 6.76
CA ASP A 377 5.68 9.33 5.90
C ASP A 377 5.74 10.09 4.58
N ARG A 378 6.00 9.35 3.51
CA ARG A 378 6.13 9.91 2.16
C ARG A 378 4.84 10.51 1.61
N LEU A 379 3.66 10.16 2.12
CA LEU A 379 2.39 10.69 1.63
C LEU A 379 2.39 12.23 1.58
N TRP A 380 3.01 12.85 2.58
CA TRP A 380 3.07 14.30 2.71
C TRP A 380 4.23 14.94 1.95
N ALA A 381 5.13 14.14 1.38
CA ALA A 381 6.13 14.61 0.44
C ALA A 381 5.54 15.10 -0.90
N GLY A 382 4.27 14.87 -1.12
CA GLY A 382 3.52 15.41 -2.25
C GLY A 382 3.25 16.91 -2.20
N SER A 383 3.45 17.59 -1.06
CA SER A 383 3.47 19.04 -0.99
C SER A 383 4.73 19.59 -1.66
N ASP A 384 4.64 20.79 -2.17
CA ASP A 384 5.61 21.39 -3.09
C ASP A 384 7.06 21.44 -2.58
N ASP A 385 7.27 21.26 -1.27
CA ASP A 385 8.60 21.23 -0.68
C ASP A 385 8.61 20.47 0.65
N ILE A 386 9.06 19.20 0.61
CA ILE A 386 9.20 18.36 1.80
C ILE A 386 10.19 18.92 2.82
N PHE A 387 11.17 19.72 2.37
CA PHE A 387 12.19 20.31 3.25
C PHE A 387 11.68 21.54 3.99
N HIS A 388 10.67 22.24 3.46
CA HIS A 388 10.02 23.37 4.13
C HIS A 388 8.92 22.92 5.09
N PHE A 389 8.12 21.93 4.70
CA PHE A 389 6.99 21.47 5.50
C PHE A 389 7.33 20.27 6.40
N GLY A 390 8.49 19.68 6.20
CA GLY A 390 8.98 18.54 6.97
C GLY A 390 8.29 17.21 6.66
N CYS A 391 8.77 16.18 7.29
CA CYS A 391 8.15 14.87 7.28
C CYS A 391 6.91 14.86 8.17
N MET A 392 5.78 14.43 7.66
CA MET A 392 4.63 14.10 8.48
C MET A 392 4.72 12.65 8.97
N TYR A 393 3.97 12.34 10.01
CA TYR A 393 3.93 11.01 10.58
C TYR A 393 2.60 10.33 10.26
N PRO A 394 2.59 9.01 10.14
CA PRO A 394 1.34 8.29 10.06
C PRO A 394 0.47 8.60 11.29
N GLY A 395 -0.77 9.04 11.05
CA GLY A 395 -1.67 9.38 12.13
C GLY A 395 -1.17 10.53 13.01
N SER A 396 -0.56 11.55 12.42
CA SER A 396 0.00 12.70 13.14
C SER A 396 -0.99 13.40 14.08
N GLN A 397 -2.29 13.29 13.80
CA GLN A 397 -3.37 13.80 14.66
C GLN A 397 -3.63 12.90 15.89
N ASP A 398 -3.30 11.61 15.79
CA ASP A 398 -3.49 10.61 16.84
C ASP A 398 -2.20 10.32 17.62
N GLY A 399 -1.09 10.95 17.26
CA GLY A 399 0.20 10.80 17.90
C GLY A 399 1.36 10.59 16.92
N ASN A 400 2.56 10.56 17.47
CA ASN A 400 3.79 10.38 16.73
C ASN A 400 4.19 8.90 16.72
N PHE A 401 4.22 8.26 15.55
CA PHE A 401 4.48 6.82 15.40
C PHE A 401 5.77 6.54 14.62
N VAL A 402 6.80 7.33 14.83
CA VAL A 402 8.11 7.12 14.20
C VAL A 402 9.02 6.37 15.17
N PRO A 403 9.78 5.37 14.75
CA PRO A 403 9.77 4.71 13.44
C PRO A 403 8.54 3.82 13.26
N PHE A 404 8.19 3.52 12.02
CA PHE A 404 7.08 2.63 11.68
C PHE A 404 7.47 1.65 10.57
N ILE A 405 6.85 0.47 10.55
CA ILE A 405 6.97 -0.46 9.43
C ILE A 405 6.24 0.16 8.26
N CYS A 406 6.96 0.40 7.17
CA CYS A 406 6.39 1.02 5.98
C CYS A 406 6.29 0.04 4.82
N PRO A 407 5.32 0.24 3.91
CA PRO A 407 5.22 -0.54 2.69
C PRO A 407 6.43 -0.30 1.77
N MET A 408 6.72 -1.27 0.91
CA MET A 408 7.83 -1.21 -0.06
C MET A 408 7.82 0.07 -0.90
N ASP A 409 6.64 0.57 -1.28
CA ASP A 409 6.51 1.78 -2.10
C ASP A 409 6.95 3.08 -1.41
N HIS A 410 7.28 3.04 -0.11
CA HIS A 410 8.00 4.11 0.59
C HIS A 410 9.52 4.06 0.36
N VAL A 411 10.07 2.90 0.02
CA VAL A 411 11.52 2.64 -0.06
C VAL A 411 11.96 2.36 -1.49
N LEU A 412 11.20 1.55 -2.21
CA LEU A 412 11.49 1.13 -3.59
C LEU A 412 10.24 1.30 -4.46
N SER A 413 10.44 1.33 -5.78
CA SER A 413 9.31 1.28 -6.73
C SER A 413 8.93 -0.19 -7.02
N PRO A 414 7.78 -0.69 -6.56
CA PRO A 414 7.34 -2.05 -6.84
C PRO A 414 7.23 -2.34 -8.34
N HIS A 415 6.84 -1.34 -9.14
CA HIS A 415 6.76 -1.49 -10.60
C HIS A 415 8.11 -1.82 -11.23
N ALA A 416 9.21 -1.33 -10.69
CA ALA A 416 10.54 -1.59 -11.21
C ALA A 416 10.95 -3.08 -11.16
N TRP A 417 10.30 -3.88 -10.31
CA TRP A 417 10.49 -5.32 -10.19
C TRP A 417 9.56 -6.13 -11.08
N SER A 418 8.48 -5.53 -11.57
CA SER A 418 7.53 -6.18 -12.46
C SER A 418 8.08 -6.27 -13.90
N ALA A 419 7.42 -7.09 -14.74
CA ALA A 419 7.75 -7.18 -16.15
C ALA A 419 7.33 -5.89 -16.88
N ASP A 420 8.20 -5.39 -17.75
CA ASP A 420 7.92 -4.30 -18.68
C ASP A 420 7.91 -4.86 -20.09
N LYS A 421 6.71 -5.18 -20.58
CA LYS A 421 6.54 -5.81 -21.91
C LYS A 421 6.92 -4.87 -23.06
N GLU A 422 6.72 -3.55 -22.87
CA GLU A 422 7.06 -2.57 -23.90
C GLU A 422 8.59 -2.48 -24.11
N LYS A 423 9.35 -2.67 -23.02
CA LYS A 423 10.80 -2.69 -23.06
C LYS A 423 11.39 -4.10 -23.18
N GLY A 424 10.56 -5.13 -23.31
CA GLY A 424 11.01 -6.52 -23.38
C GLY A 424 11.70 -7.02 -22.10
N LEU A 425 11.38 -6.41 -20.94
CA LEU A 425 12.01 -6.75 -19.67
C LEU A 425 11.18 -7.80 -18.92
N ALA A 426 11.83 -8.88 -18.50
CA ALA A 426 11.24 -9.86 -17.61
C ALA A 426 11.10 -9.31 -16.18
N SER A 427 10.15 -9.85 -15.42
CA SER A 427 10.05 -9.57 -13.97
C SER A 427 11.32 -10.04 -13.25
N THR A 428 11.72 -9.32 -12.21
CA THR A 428 12.72 -9.79 -11.26
C THR A 428 11.97 -10.44 -10.11
N PRO A 429 12.07 -11.77 -9.92
CA PRO A 429 11.33 -12.44 -8.86
C PRO A 429 11.85 -12.00 -7.49
N TYR A 430 10.93 -11.72 -6.60
CA TYR A 430 11.18 -11.46 -5.18
C TYR A 430 10.01 -11.99 -4.37
N ALA A 431 10.22 -12.12 -3.07
CA ALA A 431 9.19 -12.48 -2.11
C ALA A 431 9.19 -11.50 -0.94
N ASP A 432 8.10 -11.48 -0.19
CA ASP A 432 7.94 -10.61 0.97
C ASP A 432 8.32 -11.31 2.28
N ALA A 433 8.62 -10.55 3.30
CA ALA A 433 8.99 -11.07 4.61
C ALA A 433 7.93 -12.00 5.22
N VAL A 434 6.66 -11.86 4.84
CA VAL A 434 5.56 -12.76 5.25
C VAL A 434 5.82 -14.20 4.82
N LEU A 435 6.38 -14.41 3.63
CA LEU A 435 6.74 -15.75 3.15
C LEU A 435 7.78 -16.41 4.05
N LEU A 436 8.73 -15.65 4.60
CA LEU A 436 9.73 -16.21 5.51
C LEU A 436 9.08 -16.77 6.79
N ASP A 437 8.10 -16.06 7.34
CA ASP A 437 7.35 -16.49 8.51
C ASP A 437 6.55 -17.77 8.19
N GLU A 438 5.92 -17.84 7.02
CA GLU A 438 5.19 -19.03 6.53
C GLU A 438 6.12 -20.24 6.35
N LEU A 439 7.26 -20.07 5.66
CA LEU A 439 8.24 -21.13 5.46
C LEU A 439 8.79 -21.66 6.79
N ALA A 440 9.06 -20.76 7.74
CA ALA A 440 9.50 -21.15 9.08
C ALA A 440 8.43 -21.96 9.82
N SER A 441 7.17 -21.56 9.75
CA SER A 441 6.06 -22.26 10.40
C SER A 441 5.80 -23.67 9.84
N HIS A 442 6.12 -23.90 8.55
CA HIS A 442 5.97 -25.20 7.88
C HIS A 442 7.20 -26.10 7.98
N GLY A 443 8.20 -25.73 8.80
CA GLY A 443 9.39 -26.56 9.04
C GLY A 443 10.36 -26.62 7.85
N SER A 444 10.35 -25.61 6.98
CA SER A 444 11.30 -25.51 5.86
C SER A 444 12.75 -25.44 6.34
N MET A 445 13.68 -25.93 5.52
CA MET A 445 15.11 -25.87 5.84
C MET A 445 15.64 -24.42 5.71
N LEU A 446 15.82 -23.77 6.85
CA LEU A 446 16.39 -22.43 6.96
C LEU A 446 17.82 -22.52 7.50
N ILE A 447 18.78 -21.94 6.78
CA ILE A 447 20.21 -21.94 7.13
C ILE A 447 20.68 -20.52 7.37
N ASP A 448 21.21 -20.26 8.55
CA ASP A 448 21.86 -18.98 8.89
C ASP A 448 23.28 -18.95 8.38
N VAL A 449 23.56 -18.00 7.50
CA VAL A 449 24.89 -17.78 6.93
C VAL A 449 25.62 -16.75 7.78
N ARG A 450 26.78 -17.12 8.34
CA ARG A 450 27.62 -16.21 9.11
C ARG A 450 28.47 -15.35 8.19
N LEU A 451 28.63 -14.09 8.55
CA LEU A 451 29.56 -13.18 7.87
C LEU A 451 30.78 -12.97 8.76
N LEU A 452 31.95 -13.21 8.23
CA LEU A 452 33.22 -13.17 8.95
C LEU A 452 34.19 -12.20 8.28
N ARG A 453 35.05 -11.56 9.07
CA ARG A 453 36.20 -10.87 8.48
C ARG A 453 37.05 -11.87 7.70
N ARG A 454 37.70 -11.43 6.64
CA ARG A 454 38.44 -12.34 5.75
C ARG A 454 39.53 -13.15 6.49
N GLU A 455 40.18 -12.55 7.48
CA GLU A 455 41.19 -13.26 8.30
C GLU A 455 40.56 -14.28 9.26
N GLU A 456 39.41 -13.97 9.84
CA GLU A 456 38.65 -14.91 10.67
C GLU A 456 38.15 -16.10 9.84
N HIS A 457 37.67 -15.85 8.64
CA HIS A 457 37.25 -16.89 7.71
C HIS A 457 38.43 -17.80 7.32
N LYS A 458 39.61 -17.22 6.99
CA LYS A 458 40.82 -18.00 6.70
C LYS A 458 41.26 -18.82 7.91
N ALA A 459 41.17 -18.26 9.13
CA ALA A 459 41.50 -18.98 10.36
C ALA A 459 40.56 -20.16 10.61
N LEU A 460 39.28 -20.00 10.32
CA LEU A 460 38.28 -21.05 10.42
C LEU A 460 38.62 -22.22 9.46
N LEU A 461 38.93 -21.92 8.20
CA LEU A 461 39.31 -22.92 7.18
C LEU A 461 40.58 -23.68 7.54
N ARG A 462 41.53 -23.04 8.26
CA ARG A 462 42.78 -23.70 8.71
C ARG A 462 42.59 -24.67 9.88
N LYS A 463 41.60 -24.38 10.76
CA LYS A 463 41.33 -25.21 11.94
C LYS A 463 40.65 -26.53 11.59
N ASP A 464 39.91 -26.57 10.51
CA ASP A 464 39.15 -27.74 10.14
C ASP A 464 39.12 -27.93 8.61
N ALA A 465 40.22 -28.38 8.08
CA ALA A 465 40.36 -28.70 6.64
C ALA A 465 39.45 -29.86 6.20
N SER A 466 38.83 -30.60 7.13
CA SER A 466 37.92 -31.71 6.86
C SER A 466 36.47 -31.26 6.67
N VAL A 467 36.13 -30.05 7.07
CA VAL A 467 34.75 -29.52 7.03
C VAL A 467 34.55 -28.72 5.75
N GLN A 468 34.34 -29.40 4.65
CA GLN A 468 33.68 -28.84 3.49
C GLN A 468 32.24 -28.51 3.88
N GLY A 469 31.98 -27.27 4.30
CA GLY A 469 30.61 -26.84 4.52
C GLY A 469 30.35 -25.96 5.73
N PHE A 470 31.16 -24.91 5.93
CA PHE A 470 30.79 -23.86 6.87
C PHE A 470 29.75 -22.93 6.21
N ASP A 471 28.63 -22.73 6.89
CA ASP A 471 27.63 -21.73 6.51
C ASP A 471 28.16 -20.33 6.86
N ALA A 472 29.26 -19.94 6.21
CA ALA A 472 29.94 -18.68 6.44
C ALA A 472 30.52 -18.09 5.14
N LEU A 473 30.44 -16.77 5.01
CA LEU A 473 31.02 -16.01 3.92
C LEU A 473 32.02 -14.98 4.46
N PRO A 474 33.16 -14.77 3.79
CA PRO A 474 34.04 -13.66 4.12
C PRO A 474 33.46 -12.35 3.60
N LEU A 475 33.56 -11.28 4.38
CA LEU A 475 33.27 -9.93 3.91
C LEU A 475 34.22 -9.58 2.74
N GLY A 476 33.70 -8.89 1.72
CA GLY A 476 34.42 -8.59 0.51
C GLY A 476 34.62 -9.81 -0.40
N ALA A 477 33.75 -10.81 -0.36
CA ALA A 477 33.76 -11.92 -1.29
C ALA A 477 33.41 -11.48 -2.73
N THR A 478 33.79 -12.27 -3.72
CA THR A 478 33.16 -12.20 -5.05
C THR A 478 31.93 -13.10 -5.09
N THR A 479 31.04 -12.88 -6.05
CA THR A 479 29.88 -13.76 -6.24
C THR A 479 30.28 -15.20 -6.55
N ASP A 480 31.39 -15.42 -7.25
CA ASP A 480 31.89 -16.76 -7.55
C ASP A 480 32.47 -17.45 -6.30
N GLU A 481 33.22 -16.69 -5.48
CA GLU A 481 33.69 -17.19 -4.17
C GLU A 481 32.49 -17.57 -3.28
N ALA A 482 31.49 -16.72 -3.18
CA ALA A 482 30.29 -16.98 -2.38
C ALA A 482 29.50 -18.19 -2.91
N ARG A 483 29.35 -18.33 -4.24
CA ARG A 483 28.69 -19.49 -4.88
C ARG A 483 29.43 -20.78 -4.54
N ASN A 484 30.75 -20.78 -4.63
CA ASN A 484 31.55 -21.98 -4.33
C ASN A 484 31.47 -22.37 -2.85
N LEU A 485 31.51 -21.40 -1.94
CA LEU A 485 31.43 -21.63 -0.51
C LEU A 485 30.06 -22.15 -0.07
N LEU A 486 28.98 -21.73 -0.71
CA LEU A 486 27.61 -22.14 -0.38
C LEU A 486 27.06 -23.28 -1.23
N ARG A 487 27.87 -23.89 -2.13
CA ARG A 487 27.44 -24.97 -3.03
C ARG A 487 26.82 -26.14 -2.25
N HIS A 488 27.37 -26.50 -1.08
CA HIS A 488 26.87 -27.59 -0.24
C HIS A 488 25.46 -27.30 0.34
N ARG A 489 24.93 -26.08 0.20
CA ARG A 489 23.59 -25.65 0.62
C ARG A 489 22.65 -25.35 -0.54
N GLU A 490 22.93 -25.86 -1.73
CA GLU A 490 22.05 -25.64 -2.89
C GLU A 490 20.61 -26.09 -2.63
N ASN A 491 20.40 -27.16 -1.84
CA ASN A 491 19.09 -27.72 -1.49
C ASN A 491 18.42 -27.03 -0.28
N ALA A 492 19.05 -26.07 0.40
CA ALA A 492 18.41 -25.34 1.49
C ALA A 492 17.28 -24.48 0.94
N THR A 493 16.10 -24.54 1.56
CA THR A 493 14.94 -23.73 1.13
C THR A 493 15.26 -22.24 1.27
N VAL A 494 15.81 -21.83 2.40
CA VAL A 494 16.16 -20.44 2.66
C VAL A 494 17.57 -20.34 3.21
N LEU A 495 18.39 -19.47 2.61
CA LEU A 495 19.64 -18.97 3.21
C LEU A 495 19.34 -17.61 3.83
N ARG A 496 19.64 -17.42 5.13
CA ARG A 496 19.43 -16.16 5.84
C ARG A 496 20.76 -15.46 6.08
N LEU A 497 20.83 -14.18 5.70
CA LEU A 497 21.97 -13.29 5.97
C LEU A 497 21.65 -12.39 7.17
N PRO A 498 22.55 -12.21 8.12
CA PRO A 498 22.36 -11.28 9.24
C PRO A 498 22.37 -9.82 8.78
N HIS A 499 23.10 -9.52 7.72
CA HIS A 499 23.14 -8.27 6.95
C HIS A 499 23.84 -8.55 5.62
N ALA A 500 23.84 -7.59 4.69
CA ALA A 500 24.58 -7.71 3.44
C ALA A 500 25.68 -6.64 3.27
N ARG A 501 25.89 -5.83 4.27
CA ARG A 501 26.82 -4.69 4.26
C ARG A 501 28.27 -5.16 4.10
N GLY A 502 28.91 -4.70 3.01
CA GLY A 502 30.28 -5.08 2.70
C GLY A 502 30.47 -6.56 2.34
N LEU A 503 29.38 -7.25 2.02
CA LEU A 503 29.42 -8.67 1.68
C LEU A 503 30.19 -8.92 0.40
N LEU A 504 29.91 -8.14 -0.67
CA LEU A 504 30.49 -8.39 -1.97
C LEU A 504 31.44 -7.29 -2.44
N CYS A 505 32.56 -7.72 -3.03
CA CYS A 505 33.59 -6.88 -3.61
C CYS A 505 33.61 -6.95 -5.15
N GLY A 506 32.85 -7.86 -5.75
CA GLY A 506 32.73 -8.02 -7.19
C GLY A 506 31.68 -9.02 -7.59
N VAL A 507 31.16 -8.88 -8.79
CA VAL A 507 30.20 -9.79 -9.43
C VAL A 507 30.76 -10.37 -10.71
N SER A 508 30.37 -11.59 -11.02
CA SER A 508 30.85 -12.34 -12.18
C SER A 508 30.49 -11.67 -13.52
N ASP A 509 29.30 -11.07 -13.61
CA ASP A 509 28.86 -10.28 -14.75
C ASP A 509 28.41 -8.88 -14.28
N PRO A 510 29.36 -7.94 -14.17
CA PRO A 510 29.05 -6.61 -13.67
C PRO A 510 28.16 -5.80 -14.62
N VAL A 511 28.21 -6.03 -15.92
CA VAL A 511 27.40 -5.29 -16.90
C VAL A 511 25.92 -5.65 -16.72
N GLN A 512 25.62 -6.94 -16.74
CA GLN A 512 24.25 -7.43 -16.60
C GLN A 512 23.70 -7.12 -15.21
N PHE A 513 24.49 -7.33 -14.15
CA PHE A 513 24.07 -7.02 -12.79
C PHE A 513 23.82 -5.53 -12.57
N ASN A 514 24.68 -4.64 -13.06
CA ASN A 514 24.48 -3.20 -12.93
C ASN A 514 23.22 -2.73 -13.66
N ALA A 515 22.91 -3.30 -14.82
CA ALA A 515 21.65 -3.02 -15.52
C ALA A 515 20.42 -3.47 -14.71
N LEU A 516 20.48 -4.66 -14.11
CA LEU A 516 19.43 -5.17 -13.21
C LEU A 516 19.29 -4.27 -11.99
N ALA A 517 20.38 -3.98 -11.27
CA ALA A 517 20.39 -3.19 -10.06
C ALA A 517 19.88 -1.75 -10.30
N ALA A 518 20.31 -1.11 -11.37
CA ALA A 518 19.83 0.22 -11.77
C ALA A 518 18.32 0.26 -12.04
N ARG A 519 17.73 -0.85 -12.46
CA ARG A 519 16.30 -0.99 -12.65
C ARG A 519 15.57 -1.17 -11.32
N VAL A 520 15.93 -2.20 -10.56
CA VAL A 520 15.12 -2.65 -9.42
C VAL A 520 15.37 -1.86 -8.13
N LEU A 521 16.57 -1.33 -7.92
CA LEU A 521 16.91 -0.54 -6.75
C LEU A 521 16.53 0.96 -6.93
N ARG A 522 15.40 1.20 -7.57
CA ARG A 522 14.87 2.56 -7.75
C ARG A 522 14.14 2.98 -6.49
N VAL A 523 14.56 4.11 -5.95
CA VAL A 523 13.85 4.77 -4.84
C VAL A 523 12.73 5.64 -5.42
N PRO A 524 11.54 5.65 -4.82
CA PRO A 524 10.45 6.49 -5.28
C PRO A 524 10.75 7.98 -5.08
N THR A 525 10.03 8.82 -5.82
CA THR A 525 10.18 10.28 -5.77
C THR A 525 9.76 10.84 -4.42
N TRP A 526 10.63 11.68 -3.84
CA TRP A 526 10.36 12.44 -2.61
C TRP A 526 9.97 13.89 -2.86
N CYS A 527 9.97 14.33 -4.11
CA CYS A 527 9.51 15.66 -4.53
C CYS A 527 8.29 15.53 -5.43
N SER A 528 7.20 16.22 -5.16
CA SER A 528 5.98 16.18 -5.99
C SER A 528 6.11 16.98 -7.27
N LYS A 529 6.89 18.03 -7.22
CA LYS A 529 7.26 18.85 -8.37
C LYS A 529 8.77 18.99 -8.37
N CYS A 530 9.38 18.90 -9.57
CA CYS A 530 10.81 19.06 -9.75
C CYS A 530 11.20 20.52 -9.62
N PHE A 531 11.15 21.07 -8.41
CA PHE A 531 11.70 22.39 -8.14
C PHE A 531 13.20 22.28 -7.88
N ASP A 532 13.96 23.22 -8.43
CA ASP A 532 15.41 23.34 -8.22
C ASP A 532 15.81 23.28 -6.75
N THR A 533 14.95 23.77 -5.85
CA THR A 533 15.13 23.72 -4.40
C THR A 533 15.11 22.31 -3.84
N CYS A 534 14.09 21.52 -4.17
CA CYS A 534 13.97 20.14 -3.69
C CYS A 534 15.13 19.28 -4.22
N GLU A 535 15.44 19.41 -5.49
CA GLU A 535 16.56 18.71 -6.12
C GLU A 535 17.90 19.11 -5.51
N ARG A 536 18.10 20.41 -5.24
CA ARG A 536 19.31 20.95 -4.62
C ARG A 536 19.49 20.44 -3.20
N GLU A 537 18.44 20.38 -2.40
CA GLU A 537 18.49 19.82 -1.04
C GLU A 537 18.75 18.32 -1.05
N LEU A 538 18.12 17.57 -1.94
CA LEU A 538 18.43 16.13 -2.11
C LEU A 538 19.89 15.87 -2.49
N LYS A 539 20.50 16.73 -3.32
CA LYS A 539 21.92 16.64 -3.68
C LYS A 539 22.88 16.77 -2.51
N LYS A 540 22.48 17.39 -1.40
CA LYS A 540 23.30 17.47 -0.19
C LYS A 540 23.40 16.14 0.54
N TRP A 541 22.40 15.27 0.39
CA TRP A 541 22.27 14.02 1.14
C TRP A 541 22.60 12.78 0.31
N LEU A 542 22.48 12.90 -1.01
CA LEU A 542 22.69 11.80 -1.94
C LEU A 542 23.82 12.18 -2.91
N PRO A 543 24.73 11.28 -3.23
CA PRO A 543 25.77 11.52 -4.24
C PRO A 543 25.15 11.96 -5.56
N LEU A 544 25.78 12.94 -6.23
CA LEU A 544 25.28 13.59 -7.46
C LEU A 544 24.94 12.61 -8.59
N ASP A 545 25.64 11.51 -8.65
CA ASP A 545 25.46 10.43 -9.62
C ASP A 545 24.27 9.50 -9.31
N MET A 546 23.69 9.59 -8.10
CA MET A 546 22.41 8.96 -7.76
C MET A 546 21.19 9.76 -8.22
N ILE A 547 21.38 11.00 -8.63
CA ILE A 547 20.31 11.92 -9.04
C ILE A 547 20.39 12.09 -10.55
N LYS A 548 19.45 11.53 -11.30
CA LYS A 548 19.23 11.90 -12.70
C LYS A 548 18.09 12.90 -12.77
N THR A 549 18.39 14.07 -13.30
CA THR A 549 17.37 15.06 -13.68
C THR A 549 16.38 14.42 -14.64
N ALA A 550 15.12 14.42 -14.27
CA ALA A 550 14.07 13.94 -15.14
C ALA A 550 13.60 15.06 -16.07
N SER A 551 13.13 14.67 -17.24
CA SER A 551 12.65 15.57 -18.27
C SER A 551 11.38 16.33 -17.87
N THR A 552 11.13 17.42 -18.56
CA THR A 552 10.15 18.50 -18.41
C THR A 552 8.64 18.13 -18.42
N SER A 553 8.24 16.91 -18.11
CA SER A 553 6.82 16.54 -18.00
C SER A 553 6.27 16.82 -16.60
N PRO A 554 5.09 17.41 -16.43
CA PRO A 554 4.52 17.74 -15.13
C PRO A 554 4.22 16.53 -14.22
N ASN A 555 4.30 15.31 -14.76
CA ASN A 555 4.13 14.05 -14.02
C ASN A 555 5.45 13.27 -13.86
N THR A 556 6.58 13.91 -14.02
CA THR A 556 7.87 13.23 -14.13
C THR A 556 8.52 13.06 -12.76
N VAL A 557 9.05 11.88 -12.54
CA VAL A 557 9.83 11.49 -11.35
C VAL A 557 11.08 12.36 -11.24
N CYS A 558 11.15 13.22 -10.23
CA CYS A 558 12.28 14.12 -10.00
C CYS A 558 13.55 13.43 -9.50
N PHE A 559 13.39 12.20 -9.04
CA PHE A 559 14.45 11.48 -8.36
C PHE A 559 14.53 10.04 -8.84
N ASN A 560 15.63 9.70 -9.47
CA ASN A 560 15.97 8.33 -9.83
C ASN A 560 17.40 8.08 -9.36
N PRO A 561 17.61 7.55 -8.13
CA PRO A 561 18.95 7.23 -7.69
C PRO A 561 19.52 6.13 -8.58
N ALA A 562 20.47 6.48 -9.43
CA ALA A 562 21.41 5.50 -9.90
C ALA A 562 22.26 5.06 -8.70
N LEU A 563 22.67 3.80 -8.66
CA LEU A 563 23.63 3.36 -7.66
C LEU A 563 24.89 4.23 -7.75
N PRO A 564 25.43 4.72 -6.61
CA PRO A 564 26.68 5.45 -6.61
C PRO A 564 27.78 4.68 -7.34
N PRO A 565 28.77 5.36 -7.92
CA PRO A 565 29.95 4.70 -8.48
C PRO A 565 30.63 3.75 -7.51
N ALA A 566 30.67 4.09 -6.20
CA ALA A 566 31.16 3.24 -5.12
C ALA A 566 30.40 1.91 -4.97
N PHE A 567 29.23 1.79 -5.58
CA PHE A 567 28.41 0.59 -5.61
C PHE A 567 28.44 -0.13 -6.96
N ARG A 568 29.37 0.24 -7.84
CA ARG A 568 29.57 -0.53 -9.06
C ARG A 568 30.11 -1.91 -8.71
N ALA A 569 29.66 -2.91 -9.44
CA ALA A 569 29.90 -4.32 -9.15
C ALA A 569 31.38 -4.76 -9.06
N ASN A 570 32.31 -3.94 -9.49
CA ASN A 570 33.76 -4.22 -9.45
C ASN A 570 34.52 -3.40 -8.39
N GLU A 571 33.84 -2.56 -7.62
CA GLU A 571 34.51 -1.76 -6.58
C GLU A 571 34.32 -2.42 -5.22
N CYS A 572 35.42 -2.74 -4.58
CA CYS A 572 35.44 -3.34 -3.26
C CYS A 572 34.90 -2.35 -2.23
N ILE A 573 33.83 -2.71 -1.52
CA ILE A 573 33.20 -1.87 -0.49
C ILE A 573 34.12 -1.68 0.74
N SER A 574 35.32 -2.28 0.74
CA SER A 574 36.36 -2.07 1.75
C SER A 574 36.74 -0.61 1.97
N ASN A 575 36.39 0.28 1.03
CA ASN A 575 36.63 1.73 1.13
C ASN A 575 35.43 2.54 1.64
N LEU A 576 34.32 1.92 2.00
CA LEU A 576 33.31 2.64 2.77
C LEU A 576 33.91 2.99 4.13
N PRO A 577 33.94 4.28 4.54
CA PRO A 577 34.38 4.62 5.88
C PRO A 577 33.59 3.78 6.88
N ALA A 578 34.26 3.29 7.90
CA ALA A 578 33.63 2.62 9.02
C ALA A 578 32.64 3.60 9.66
N VAL A 579 31.38 3.52 9.23
CA VAL A 579 30.28 4.33 9.76
C VAL A 579 29.65 3.59 10.94
#